data_89e6e5bdb8b9d42f6d58abbca8e2bf18
#
_entry.id   89e6e5bdb8b9d42f6d58abbca8e2bf18
#
_cell.length_a   1.000
_cell.length_b   1.000
_cell.length_c   1.000
_cell.angle_alpha   90.00
_cell.angle_beta   90.00
_cell.angle_gamma   90.00
#
_symmetry.space_group_name_H-M   'P 1'
#
loop_
_entity.id
_entity.type
_entity.pdbx_description
1 polymer ?
#
loop_
_entity_poly.entity_id
_entity_poly.type
_entity_poly.pdbx_seq_one_letter_code
_entity_poly.pdbx_strand_id
1 'polypeptide(L)'
;MTEEKRFKERYEAGDTPWDISKPDSNLIQTVTTTPIKPCKALDIGCGTGDNAIWLSQQNFHVVGIDASEIAIEKAKEKASKANTKCAFLVSDILTSHIEGAPFGFVFDRGCFHTKGSDKERKSFAENVNRHLEEDGLWLSLLGNADEQRHAPGPPQRTAREIVYAIEPYFEILSLVSGSFGSNRPNPPRAWVCLMRKRRLLNNDE
;
A
#
# COMPACT_ATOMS: atom_id res chain seq x y z
N MET A 1 12.35 -0.83 -19.77
CA MET A 1 12.56 -1.62 -18.52
C MET A 1 11.26 -1.50 -17.74
N THR A 2 10.65 -2.62 -17.39
CA THR A 2 9.43 -2.62 -16.57
C THR A 2 9.76 -2.18 -15.14
N GLU A 3 8.78 -1.63 -14.41
CA GLU A 3 8.98 -1.23 -13.01
C GLU A 3 9.35 -2.41 -12.13
N GLU A 4 8.71 -3.55 -12.34
CA GLU A 4 9.01 -4.80 -11.64
C GLU A 4 10.49 -5.19 -11.74
N LYS A 5 11.06 -5.17 -12.97
CA LYS A 5 12.48 -5.45 -13.20
C LYS A 5 13.38 -4.45 -12.45
N ARG A 6 13.01 -3.17 -12.45
CA ARG A 6 13.74 -2.12 -11.73
C ARG A 6 13.76 -2.35 -10.22
N PHE A 7 12.63 -2.73 -9.62
CA PHE A 7 12.57 -3.02 -8.19
C PHE A 7 13.36 -4.29 -7.83
N LYS A 8 13.27 -5.35 -8.66
CA LYS A 8 14.05 -6.58 -8.47
C LYS A 8 15.56 -6.28 -8.45
N GLU A 9 16.06 -5.58 -9.46
CA GLU A 9 17.48 -5.19 -9.54
C GLU A 9 17.93 -4.39 -8.30
N ARG A 10 17.07 -3.52 -7.76
CA ARG A 10 17.39 -2.74 -6.56
C ARG A 10 17.42 -3.61 -5.29
N TYR A 11 16.54 -4.61 -5.16
CA TYR A 11 16.62 -5.58 -4.07
C TYR A 11 17.87 -6.44 -4.16
N GLU A 12 18.28 -6.85 -5.37
CA GLU A 12 19.53 -7.57 -5.62
C GLU A 12 20.76 -6.74 -5.25
N ALA A 13 20.75 -5.46 -5.58
CA ALA A 13 21.82 -4.51 -5.27
C ALA A 13 21.84 -4.03 -3.81
N GLY A 14 20.80 -4.32 -3.01
CA GLY A 14 20.65 -3.79 -1.65
C GLY A 14 20.34 -2.28 -1.59
N ASP A 15 19.99 -1.65 -2.72
CA ASP A 15 19.62 -0.23 -2.80
C ASP A 15 18.10 -0.05 -2.64
N THR A 16 17.61 -0.15 -1.43
CA THR A 16 16.19 -0.09 -1.08
C THR A 16 15.87 1.07 -0.12
N PRO A 17 15.96 2.35 -0.57
CA PRO A 17 15.76 3.51 0.30
C PRO A 17 14.35 3.65 0.87
N TRP A 18 13.40 2.87 0.38
CA TRP A 18 12.05 2.75 0.94
C TRP A 18 11.98 1.78 2.12
N ASP A 19 12.94 0.86 2.25
CA ASP A 19 13.03 -0.05 3.40
C ASP A 19 13.64 0.73 4.58
N ILE A 20 12.81 1.01 5.58
CA ILE A 20 13.20 1.78 6.77
C ILE A 20 13.31 0.91 8.02
N SER A 21 13.12 -0.41 7.86
CA SER A 21 13.19 -1.42 8.93
C SER A 21 12.25 -1.13 10.12
N LYS A 22 11.14 -0.46 9.86
CA LYS A 22 10.07 -0.16 10.83
C LYS A 22 8.76 0.13 10.08
N PRO A 23 7.60 0.00 10.73
CA PRO A 23 6.32 0.38 10.13
C PRO A 23 6.25 1.88 9.86
N ASP A 24 5.49 2.27 8.84
CA ASP A 24 5.28 3.69 8.51
C ASP A 24 4.41 4.36 9.57
N SER A 25 4.82 5.55 10.03
CA SER A 25 4.12 6.31 11.05
C SER A 25 2.69 6.69 10.65
N ASN A 26 2.42 6.89 9.36
CA ASN A 26 1.07 7.19 8.89
C ASN A 26 0.15 5.97 9.03
N LEU A 27 0.65 4.75 8.78
CA LEU A 27 -0.10 3.52 9.02
C LEU A 27 -0.44 3.40 10.51
N ILE A 28 0.57 3.56 11.39
CA ILE A 28 0.38 3.51 12.84
C ILE A 28 -0.67 4.53 13.27
N GLN A 29 -0.50 5.79 12.87
CA GLN A 29 -1.42 6.87 13.21
C GLN A 29 -2.84 6.54 12.73
N THR A 30 -3.01 6.14 11.48
CA THR A 30 -4.34 5.86 10.92
C THR A 30 -5.04 4.74 11.68
N VAL A 31 -4.36 3.60 11.90
CA VAL A 31 -4.96 2.45 12.60
C VAL A 31 -5.28 2.77 14.06
N THR A 32 -4.48 3.62 14.73
CA THR A 32 -4.69 3.95 16.14
C THR A 32 -5.72 5.06 16.37
N THR A 33 -5.91 5.97 15.41
CA THR A 33 -6.83 7.12 15.56
C THR A 33 -8.16 6.93 14.84
N THR A 34 -8.22 6.09 13.82
CA THR A 34 -9.46 5.71 13.14
C THR A 34 -9.95 4.39 13.75
N PRO A 35 -11.27 4.18 13.94
CA PRO A 35 -11.78 2.97 14.58
C PRO A 35 -11.71 1.75 13.61
N ILE A 36 -10.51 1.44 13.10
CA ILE A 36 -10.26 0.26 12.27
C ILE A 36 -10.07 -0.93 13.20
N LYS A 37 -11.09 -1.79 13.25
CA LYS A 37 -11.00 -3.02 14.04
C LYS A 37 -10.10 -4.04 13.36
N PRO A 38 -9.36 -4.87 14.13
CA PRO A 38 -8.61 -5.98 13.57
C PRO A 38 -9.48 -6.87 12.69
N CYS A 39 -9.03 -7.10 11.47
CA CYS A 39 -9.72 -7.86 10.43
C CYS A 39 -8.70 -8.56 9.53
N LYS A 40 -9.15 -9.18 8.44
CA LYS A 40 -8.25 -9.60 7.37
C LYS A 40 -7.69 -8.35 6.68
N ALA A 41 -6.36 -8.26 6.56
CA ALA A 41 -5.68 -7.15 5.93
C ALA A 41 -4.75 -7.59 4.81
N LEU A 42 -4.66 -6.76 3.76
CA LEU A 42 -3.74 -6.94 2.65
C LEU A 42 -2.72 -5.79 2.62
N ASP A 43 -1.43 -6.11 2.61
CA ASP A 43 -0.33 -5.16 2.40
C ASP A 43 0.21 -5.33 0.98
N ILE A 44 -0.09 -4.37 0.09
CA ILE A 44 0.26 -4.42 -1.34
C ILE A 44 1.62 -3.75 -1.55
N GLY A 45 2.56 -4.48 -2.18
CA GLY A 45 3.94 -4.04 -2.28
C GLY A 45 4.60 -4.02 -0.90
N CYS A 46 4.41 -5.10 -0.14
CA CYS A 46 4.79 -5.17 1.28
C CYS A 46 6.31 -5.07 1.52
N GLY A 47 7.12 -5.19 0.46
CA GLY A 47 8.57 -5.17 0.56
C GLY A 47 9.08 -6.23 1.53
N THR A 48 9.91 -5.83 2.49
CA THR A 48 10.48 -6.70 3.51
C THR A 48 9.58 -6.91 4.73
N GLY A 49 8.29 -6.49 4.67
CA GLY A 49 7.22 -6.90 5.56
C GLY A 49 7.02 -6.09 6.84
N ASP A 50 7.73 -4.98 7.05
CA ASP A 50 7.68 -4.25 8.34
C ASP A 50 6.26 -3.74 8.69
N ASN A 51 5.49 -3.27 7.69
CA ASN A 51 4.10 -2.84 7.90
C ASN A 51 3.17 -4.03 8.18
N ALA A 52 3.29 -5.11 7.40
CA ALA A 52 2.51 -6.33 7.59
C ALA A 52 2.76 -6.96 8.96
N ILE A 53 4.03 -7.03 9.39
CA ILE A 53 4.41 -7.55 10.71
C ILE A 53 3.79 -6.71 11.82
N TRP A 54 3.86 -5.37 11.71
CA TRP A 54 3.25 -4.48 12.69
C TRP A 54 1.73 -4.65 12.75
N LEU A 55 1.04 -4.72 11.60
CA LEU A 55 -0.40 -4.98 11.56
C LEU A 55 -0.75 -6.31 12.25
N SER A 56 0.04 -7.38 12.02
CA SER A 56 -0.17 -8.66 12.67
C SER A 56 -0.01 -8.57 14.20
N GLN A 57 0.94 -7.75 14.68
CA GLN A 57 1.10 -7.46 16.11
C GLN A 57 -0.08 -6.69 16.70
N GLN A 58 -0.86 -6.00 15.84
CA GLN A 58 -2.12 -5.33 16.22
C GLN A 58 -3.35 -6.27 16.04
N ASN A 59 -3.13 -7.59 15.95
CA ASN A 59 -4.15 -8.64 15.80
C ASN A 59 -4.89 -8.64 14.45
N PHE A 60 -4.35 -8.04 13.38
CA PHE A 60 -4.85 -8.23 12.03
C PHE A 60 -4.39 -9.59 11.48
N HIS A 61 -5.22 -10.21 10.65
CA HIS A 61 -4.83 -11.39 9.86
C HIS A 61 -4.26 -10.94 8.52
N VAL A 62 -2.93 -10.88 8.40
CA VAL A 62 -2.27 -10.17 7.31
C VAL A 62 -1.78 -11.09 6.21
N VAL A 63 -2.09 -10.72 4.97
CA VAL A 63 -1.44 -11.20 3.75
C VAL A 63 -0.62 -10.05 3.19
N GLY A 64 0.69 -10.25 3.00
CA GLY A 64 1.58 -9.32 2.30
C GLY A 64 1.90 -9.84 0.90
N ILE A 65 1.81 -8.99 -0.11
CA ILE A 65 2.20 -9.33 -1.48
C ILE A 65 3.26 -8.37 -2.00
N ASP A 66 4.22 -8.90 -2.74
CA ASP A 66 5.21 -8.12 -3.49
C ASP A 66 5.60 -8.89 -4.75
N ALA A 67 5.95 -8.20 -5.82
CA ALA A 67 6.42 -8.81 -7.05
C ALA A 67 7.86 -9.35 -6.94
N SER A 68 8.61 -8.94 -5.93
CA SER A 68 9.99 -9.34 -5.68
C SER A 68 10.06 -10.55 -4.76
N GLU A 69 10.52 -11.68 -5.29
CA GLU A 69 10.80 -12.89 -4.51
C GLU A 69 11.79 -12.62 -3.36
N ILE A 70 12.85 -11.82 -3.62
CA ILE A 70 13.85 -11.44 -2.62
C ILE A 70 13.20 -10.65 -1.47
N ALA A 71 12.27 -9.76 -1.77
CA ALA A 71 11.54 -9.01 -0.75
C ALA A 71 10.69 -9.95 0.12
N ILE A 72 9.97 -10.87 -0.50
CA ILE A 72 9.13 -11.86 0.17
C ILE A 72 9.93 -12.81 1.06
N GLU A 73 11.08 -13.29 0.61
CA GLU A 73 11.97 -14.11 1.45
C GLU A 73 12.41 -13.34 2.71
N LYS A 74 12.87 -12.09 2.55
CA LYS A 74 13.23 -11.24 3.69
C LYS A 74 12.04 -10.97 4.62
N ALA A 75 10.84 -10.77 4.07
CA ALA A 75 9.63 -10.57 4.86
C ALA A 75 9.30 -11.81 5.71
N LYS A 76 9.39 -13.01 5.14
CA LYS A 76 9.19 -14.29 5.86
C LYS A 76 10.20 -14.45 6.99
N GLU A 77 11.47 -14.17 6.74
CA GLU A 77 12.53 -14.21 7.78
C GLU A 77 12.25 -13.22 8.92
N LYS A 78 11.88 -11.97 8.61
CA LYS A 78 11.53 -10.96 9.61
C LYS A 78 10.32 -11.39 10.44
N ALA A 79 9.27 -11.88 9.79
CA ALA A 79 8.06 -12.35 10.48
C ALA A 79 8.33 -13.53 11.41
N SER A 80 9.17 -14.49 10.97
CA SER A 80 9.62 -15.60 11.82
C SER A 80 10.36 -15.11 13.06
N LYS A 81 11.31 -14.17 12.89
CA LYS A 81 12.07 -13.56 14.01
C LYS A 81 11.16 -12.78 14.96
N ALA A 82 10.11 -12.14 14.42
CA ALA A 82 9.12 -11.38 15.19
C ALA A 82 8.02 -12.28 15.81
N ASN A 83 8.05 -13.60 15.54
CA ASN A 83 7.02 -14.55 15.97
C ASN A 83 5.59 -14.14 15.58
N THR A 84 5.42 -13.64 14.35
CA THR A 84 4.12 -13.21 13.80
C THR A 84 3.61 -14.19 12.74
N LYS A 85 2.28 -14.22 12.56
CA LYS A 85 1.59 -15.12 11.61
C LYS A 85 1.16 -14.37 10.34
N CYS A 86 2.10 -13.68 9.66
CA CYS A 86 1.83 -13.09 8.36
C CYS A 86 2.01 -14.13 7.24
N ALA A 87 1.10 -14.16 6.28
CA ALA A 87 1.31 -14.85 5.01
C ALA A 87 1.99 -13.88 4.04
N PHE A 88 3.04 -14.35 3.32
CA PHE A 88 3.74 -13.54 2.31
C PHE A 88 3.80 -14.30 0.99
N LEU A 89 3.35 -13.65 -0.09
CA LEU A 89 3.21 -14.24 -1.42
C LEU A 89 3.90 -13.36 -2.47
N VAL A 90 4.59 -14.01 -3.41
CA VAL A 90 5.04 -13.34 -4.63
C VAL A 90 3.83 -13.17 -5.53
N SER A 91 3.36 -11.95 -5.71
CA SER A 91 2.14 -11.69 -6.49
C SER A 91 2.04 -10.23 -6.94
N ASP A 92 1.34 -10.00 -8.07
CA ASP A 92 0.96 -8.67 -8.55
C ASP A 92 -0.56 -8.52 -8.46
N ILE A 93 -1.01 -7.49 -7.74
CA ILE A 93 -2.43 -7.15 -7.57
C ILE A 93 -3.15 -6.90 -8.91
N LEU A 94 -2.42 -6.52 -9.97
CA LEU A 94 -3.01 -6.25 -11.28
C LEU A 94 -3.41 -7.51 -12.04
N THR A 95 -2.75 -8.64 -11.77
CA THR A 95 -2.88 -9.86 -12.58
C THR A 95 -3.38 -11.06 -11.79
N SER A 96 -3.34 -11.00 -10.45
CA SER A 96 -3.62 -12.13 -9.59
C SER A 96 -4.86 -11.91 -8.73
N HIS A 97 -5.61 -12.98 -8.51
CA HIS A 97 -6.54 -13.05 -7.38
C HIS A 97 -5.75 -13.41 -6.12
N ILE A 98 -5.87 -12.60 -5.09
CA ILE A 98 -5.12 -12.83 -3.83
C ILE A 98 -5.93 -13.73 -2.92
N GLU A 99 -5.34 -14.87 -2.58
CA GLU A 99 -5.93 -15.80 -1.63
C GLU A 99 -6.18 -15.13 -0.27
N GLY A 100 -7.34 -15.42 0.33
CA GLY A 100 -7.77 -14.78 1.57
C GLY A 100 -8.76 -13.64 1.39
N ALA A 101 -8.92 -13.12 0.16
CA ALA A 101 -9.95 -12.12 -0.13
C ALA A 101 -11.37 -12.64 0.19
N PRO A 102 -12.33 -11.76 0.54
CA PRO A 102 -12.16 -10.31 0.66
C PRO A 102 -11.48 -9.89 1.97
N PHE A 103 -10.88 -8.66 1.94
CA PHE A 103 -10.16 -8.06 3.06
C PHE A 103 -10.95 -6.85 3.62
N GLY A 104 -10.96 -6.68 4.94
CA GLY A 104 -11.57 -5.51 5.57
C GLY A 104 -10.67 -4.28 5.52
N PHE A 105 -9.35 -4.46 5.40
CA PHE A 105 -8.38 -3.39 5.31
C PHE A 105 -7.30 -3.68 4.27
N VAL A 106 -7.03 -2.71 3.40
CA VAL A 106 -5.92 -2.75 2.43
C VAL A 106 -4.98 -1.59 2.71
N PHE A 107 -3.69 -1.87 2.68
CA PHE A 107 -2.64 -0.88 2.78
C PHE A 107 -1.69 -0.97 1.59
N ASP A 108 -1.23 0.17 1.08
CA ASP A 108 -0.07 0.25 0.22
C ASP A 108 0.77 1.48 0.54
N ARG A 109 2.08 1.28 0.52
CA ARG A 109 3.05 2.34 0.73
C ARG A 109 3.93 2.50 -0.50
N GLY A 110 3.43 3.31 -1.44
CA GLY A 110 4.18 3.62 -2.64
C GLY A 110 4.09 2.55 -3.74
N CYS A 111 3.07 1.70 -3.72
CA CYS A 111 2.80 0.77 -4.81
C CYS A 111 1.90 1.43 -5.88
N PHE A 112 0.80 2.03 -5.47
CA PHE A 112 -0.14 2.70 -6.36
C PHE A 112 0.52 3.86 -7.13
N HIS A 113 1.38 4.66 -6.52
CA HIS A 113 2.01 5.81 -7.18
C HIS A 113 3.00 5.44 -8.29
N THR A 114 3.45 4.19 -8.35
CA THR A 114 4.33 3.71 -9.43
C THR A 114 3.60 3.59 -10.76
N LYS A 115 2.28 3.47 -10.76
CA LYS A 115 1.49 3.31 -11.98
C LYS A 115 1.52 4.59 -12.82
N GLY A 116 2.15 4.52 -14.00
CA GLY A 116 2.52 5.67 -14.80
C GLY A 116 1.33 6.33 -15.52
N SER A 117 0.39 5.53 -16.02
CA SER A 117 -0.77 6.00 -16.79
C SER A 117 -2.06 6.03 -15.95
N ASP A 118 -3.02 6.86 -16.37
CA ASP A 118 -4.37 6.89 -15.79
C ASP A 118 -5.06 5.53 -15.86
N LYS A 119 -4.85 4.80 -16.97
CA LYS A 119 -5.41 3.46 -17.17
C LYS A 119 -4.87 2.47 -16.12
N GLU A 120 -3.55 2.46 -15.90
CA GLU A 120 -2.94 1.58 -14.90
C GLU A 120 -3.38 1.94 -13.48
N ARG A 121 -3.48 3.24 -13.16
CA ARG A 121 -3.99 3.69 -11.85
C ARG A 121 -5.43 3.26 -11.63
N LYS A 122 -6.31 3.42 -12.62
CA LYS A 122 -7.70 2.94 -12.55
C LYS A 122 -7.78 1.44 -12.39
N SER A 123 -6.99 0.69 -13.16
CA SER A 123 -6.94 -0.78 -13.04
C SER A 123 -6.46 -1.22 -11.65
N PHE A 124 -5.48 -0.51 -11.06
CA PHE A 124 -5.03 -0.78 -9.70
C PHE A 124 -6.16 -0.55 -8.69
N ALA A 125 -6.81 0.61 -8.73
CA ALA A 125 -7.93 0.95 -7.85
C ALA A 125 -9.10 -0.05 -7.98
N GLU A 126 -9.44 -0.45 -9.22
CA GLU A 126 -10.45 -1.46 -9.47
C GLU A 126 -10.09 -2.82 -8.86
N ASN A 127 -8.84 -3.26 -9.00
CA ASN A 127 -8.40 -4.51 -8.41
C ASN A 127 -8.40 -4.46 -6.87
N VAL A 128 -7.97 -3.35 -6.27
CA VAL A 128 -8.11 -3.16 -4.81
C VAL A 128 -9.57 -3.26 -4.38
N ASN A 129 -10.49 -2.61 -5.12
CA ASN A 129 -11.93 -2.66 -4.85
C ASN A 129 -12.49 -4.10 -4.87
N ARG A 130 -12.07 -4.91 -5.86
CA ARG A 130 -12.49 -6.32 -5.98
C ARG A 130 -12.02 -7.19 -4.82
N HIS A 131 -10.91 -6.82 -4.16
CA HIS A 131 -10.36 -7.57 -3.04
C HIS A 131 -10.86 -7.08 -1.67
N LEU A 132 -11.61 -5.97 -1.61
CA LEU A 132 -12.17 -5.42 -0.38
C LEU A 132 -13.57 -5.96 -0.08
N GLU A 133 -13.83 -6.16 1.21
CA GLU A 133 -15.18 -6.36 1.75
C GLU A 133 -16.04 -5.11 1.50
N GLU A 134 -17.36 -5.26 1.60
CA GLU A 134 -18.26 -4.11 1.65
C GLU A 134 -17.88 -3.23 2.86
N ASP A 135 -17.84 -1.91 2.66
CA ASP A 135 -17.33 -0.92 3.61
C ASP A 135 -15.83 -1.08 3.98
N GLY A 136 -15.11 -1.96 3.31
CA GLY A 136 -13.67 -2.15 3.50
C GLY A 136 -12.88 -0.87 3.22
N LEU A 137 -11.78 -0.70 3.95
CA LEU A 137 -10.95 0.51 3.90
C LEU A 137 -9.65 0.26 3.13
N TRP A 138 -9.23 1.27 2.37
CA TRP A 138 -7.91 1.32 1.74
C TRP A 138 -7.15 2.55 2.20
N LEU A 139 -5.97 2.36 2.79
CA LEU A 139 -5.00 3.41 3.08
C LEU A 139 -3.86 3.34 2.06
N SER A 140 -3.66 4.41 1.30
CA SER A 140 -2.57 4.53 0.32
C SER A 140 -1.66 5.70 0.65
N LEU A 141 -0.34 5.46 0.64
CA LEU A 141 0.69 6.48 0.78
C LEU A 141 1.35 6.71 -0.58
N LEU A 142 1.23 7.91 -1.13
CA LEU A 142 1.71 8.28 -2.45
C LEU A 142 2.65 9.47 -2.40
N GLY A 143 3.64 9.52 -3.30
CA GLY A 143 4.47 10.72 -3.43
C GLY A 143 3.65 11.94 -3.84
N ASN A 144 3.86 13.07 -3.17
CA ASN A 144 3.11 14.29 -3.36
C ASN A 144 3.78 15.19 -4.40
N ALA A 145 3.05 15.53 -5.48
CA ALA A 145 3.55 16.37 -6.57
C ALA A 145 3.70 17.86 -6.21
N ASP A 146 3.13 18.29 -5.08
CA ASP A 146 3.33 19.65 -4.57
C ASP A 146 4.70 19.83 -3.87
N GLU A 147 5.50 18.74 -3.78
CA GLU A 147 6.87 18.81 -3.32
C GLU A 147 7.80 19.24 -4.45
N GLN A 148 8.47 20.38 -4.29
CA GLN A 148 9.61 20.73 -5.14
C GLN A 148 10.85 19.98 -4.68
N ARG A 149 11.30 19.05 -5.52
CA ARG A 149 12.40 18.14 -5.17
C ARG A 149 13.44 18.13 -6.29
N HIS A 150 14.70 18.38 -5.92
CA HIS A 150 15.83 18.36 -6.85
C HIS A 150 16.56 17.01 -6.89
N ALA A 151 16.32 16.15 -5.90
CA ALA A 151 16.93 14.81 -5.80
C ALA A 151 15.97 13.71 -6.25
N PRO A 152 16.49 12.57 -6.73
CA PRO A 152 15.66 11.38 -6.99
C PRO A 152 14.85 10.96 -5.76
N GLY A 153 13.62 10.51 -5.98
CA GLY A 153 12.74 10.07 -4.89
C GLY A 153 11.56 9.24 -5.43
N PRO A 154 10.54 8.99 -4.59
CA PRO A 154 9.36 8.27 -5.02
C PRO A 154 8.63 9.00 -6.16
N PRO A 155 7.96 8.29 -7.07
CA PRO A 155 7.08 8.89 -8.06
C PRO A 155 6.07 9.82 -7.38
N GLN A 156 5.79 10.96 -8.01
CA GLN A 156 4.89 11.97 -7.46
C GLN A 156 3.57 11.96 -8.22
N ARG A 157 2.47 12.18 -7.50
CA ARG A 157 1.11 12.31 -8.06
C ARG A 157 0.45 13.57 -7.56
N THR A 158 -0.30 14.21 -8.44
CA THR A 158 -1.20 15.30 -8.06
C THR A 158 -2.44 14.72 -7.38
N ALA A 159 -3.11 15.51 -6.54
CA ALA A 159 -4.41 15.13 -5.97
C ALA A 159 -5.43 14.78 -7.07
N ARG A 160 -5.41 15.51 -8.20
CA ARG A 160 -6.29 15.25 -9.35
C ARG A 160 -6.08 13.85 -9.94
N GLU A 161 -4.82 13.41 -10.15
CA GLU A 161 -4.52 12.08 -10.69
C GLU A 161 -5.00 10.97 -9.75
N ILE A 162 -4.85 11.19 -8.44
CA ILE A 162 -5.31 10.26 -7.41
C ILE A 162 -6.84 10.16 -7.47
N VAL A 163 -7.54 11.29 -7.30
CA VAL A 163 -9.01 11.35 -7.26
C VAL A 163 -9.61 10.76 -8.54
N TYR A 164 -9.08 11.10 -9.71
CA TYR A 164 -9.56 10.59 -10.99
C TYR A 164 -9.49 9.05 -11.10
N ALA A 165 -8.52 8.43 -10.48
CA ALA A 165 -8.35 6.98 -10.53
C ALA A 165 -9.23 6.25 -9.51
N ILE A 166 -9.43 6.82 -8.31
CA ILE A 166 -10.08 6.11 -7.19
C ILE A 166 -11.57 6.43 -7.03
N GLU A 167 -12.00 7.64 -7.40
CA GLU A 167 -13.37 8.11 -7.17
C GLU A 167 -14.46 7.17 -7.74
N PRO A 168 -14.31 6.52 -8.90
CA PRO A 168 -15.30 5.59 -9.40
C PRO A 168 -15.57 4.39 -8.47
N TYR A 169 -14.61 4.01 -7.64
CA TYR A 169 -14.64 2.81 -6.83
C TYR A 169 -14.71 3.08 -5.32
N PHE A 170 -14.32 4.28 -4.90
CA PHE A 170 -14.11 4.62 -3.49
C PHE A 170 -14.72 5.96 -3.10
N GLU A 171 -15.24 6.00 -1.89
CA GLU A 171 -15.48 7.23 -1.14
C GLU A 171 -14.16 7.67 -0.50
N ILE A 172 -13.74 8.92 -0.73
CA ILE A 172 -12.54 9.49 -0.13
C ILE A 172 -12.88 10.03 1.25
N LEU A 173 -12.41 9.36 2.30
CA LEU A 173 -12.60 9.79 3.68
C LEU A 173 -11.63 10.90 4.07
N SER A 174 -10.39 10.81 3.59
CA SER A 174 -9.41 11.88 3.75
C SER A 174 -8.32 11.79 2.68
N LEU A 175 -7.81 12.94 2.24
CA LEU A 175 -6.63 13.09 1.39
C LEU A 175 -5.81 14.24 1.97
N VAL A 176 -4.78 13.93 2.73
CA VAL A 176 -4.00 14.92 3.46
C VAL A 176 -2.52 14.90 3.06
N SER A 177 -1.89 16.06 3.08
CA SER A 177 -0.45 16.17 2.86
C SER A 177 0.31 15.82 4.13
N GLY A 178 1.26 14.89 4.01
CA GLY A 178 2.15 14.45 5.07
C GLY A 178 3.55 14.15 4.53
N SER A 179 4.24 13.24 5.16
CA SER A 179 5.53 12.71 4.71
C SER A 179 5.58 11.20 4.89
N PHE A 180 6.31 10.52 4.00
CA PHE A 180 6.61 9.10 4.23
C PHE A 180 7.40 8.91 5.51
N GLY A 181 7.17 7.81 6.22
CA GLY A 181 8.09 7.34 7.23
C GLY A 181 9.50 7.21 6.64
N SER A 182 10.51 7.73 7.32
CA SER A 182 11.89 7.76 6.80
C SER A 182 12.91 7.70 7.92
N ASN A 183 14.10 7.18 7.59
CA ASN A 183 15.28 7.27 8.42
C ASN A 183 16.16 8.48 8.03
N ARG A 184 15.73 9.26 7.03
CA ARG A 184 16.42 10.47 6.55
C ARG A 184 15.86 11.71 7.25
N PRO A 185 16.68 12.75 7.49
CA PRO A 185 16.23 13.99 8.17
C PRO A 185 15.15 14.75 7.38
N ASN A 186 15.15 14.65 6.04
CA ASN A 186 14.17 15.28 5.17
C ASN A 186 13.38 14.20 4.42
N PRO A 187 12.32 13.64 5.01
CA PRO A 187 11.50 12.62 4.38
C PRO A 187 10.75 13.19 3.17
N PRO A 188 10.57 12.43 2.09
CA PRO A 188 9.76 12.85 0.96
C PRO A 188 8.33 13.15 1.39
N ARG A 189 7.73 14.21 0.83
CA ARG A 189 6.30 14.50 1.06
C ARG A 189 5.42 13.40 0.47
N ALA A 190 4.35 13.11 1.19
CA ALA A 190 3.38 12.11 0.79
C ALA A 190 1.95 12.67 0.81
N TRP A 191 1.11 12.14 -0.04
CA TRP A 191 -0.32 12.10 0.18
C TRP A 191 -0.65 10.88 1.04
N VAL A 192 -1.40 11.11 2.10
CA VAL A 192 -1.99 10.06 2.94
C VAL A 192 -3.48 10.03 2.59
N CYS A 193 -3.88 8.99 1.87
CA CYS A 193 -5.24 8.85 1.34
C CYS A 193 -5.94 7.67 2.02
N LEU A 194 -6.98 7.95 2.81
CA LEU A 194 -7.86 6.94 3.40
C LEU A 194 -9.18 6.93 2.63
N MET A 195 -9.57 5.75 2.19
CA MET A 195 -10.74 5.53 1.33
C MET A 195 -11.60 4.39 1.87
N ARG A 196 -12.88 4.42 1.56
CA ARG A 196 -13.83 3.34 1.80
C ARG A 196 -14.35 2.81 0.48
N LYS A 197 -14.50 1.50 0.35
CA LYS A 197 -15.16 0.90 -0.81
C LYS A 197 -16.56 1.51 -0.98
N ARG A 198 -16.83 2.01 -2.19
CA ARG A 198 -18.12 2.61 -2.50
C ARG A 198 -19.18 1.51 -2.62
N ARG A 199 -20.28 1.67 -1.91
CA ARG A 199 -21.44 0.82 -2.13
C ARG A 199 -22.04 1.15 -3.49
N LEU A 200 -22.19 0.14 -4.32
CA LEU A 200 -23.02 0.29 -5.53
C LEU A 200 -24.45 0.42 -5.06
N LEU A 201 -25.06 1.57 -5.32
CA LEU A 201 -26.52 1.70 -5.19
C LEU A 201 -27.11 0.76 -6.24
N ASN A 202 -27.73 -0.33 -5.81
CA ASN A 202 -28.58 -1.09 -6.71
C ASN A 202 -29.70 -0.15 -7.16
N ASN A 203 -29.67 0.27 -8.43
CA ASN A 203 -30.78 1.00 -9.04
C ASN A 203 -31.93 0.01 -9.36
N ASP A 204 -32.40 -0.70 -8.34
CA ASP A 204 -33.59 -1.53 -8.38
C ASP A 204 -34.63 -0.91 -7.43
N GLU A 205 -35.24 0.21 -7.85
CA GLU A 205 -36.57 0.66 -7.46
C GLU A 205 -37.24 1.37 -8.63
#